data_78d803dbeff136741332ed1419ff3138
#
_entry.id   78d803dbeff136741332ed1419ff3138
#
_cell.length_a   1.000
_cell.length_b   1.000
_cell.length_c   1.000
_cell.angle_alpha   90.00
_cell.angle_beta   90.00
_cell.angle_gamma   90.00
#
_symmetry.space_group_name_H-M   'P 1'
#
loop_
_entity.id
_entity.type
_entity.pdbx_description
1 polymer ?
#
loop_
_entity_poly.entity_id
_entity_poly.type
_entity_poly.pdbx_seq_one_letter_code
_entity_poly.pdbx_strand_id
1 'polypeptide(L)'
;MTTTENVSIPGAPGVNPSADAIISIRNLRKWYQVGGGFMGFGDKIYLKAVDDVSFDIERNKTFGLVGESGCGKTTTLKLLLGLETPTAGNIYYEGEDVATMSKAGKSEFRRSVQAVFQDPWSSLNPRMRVRSIVGEPLEIATTMTKGQIATRVGDLLSETGLNPYQANLYPHEFSGGQRQRIGIARALALNPKVIALDEPVSALDVSIRAQIMNLL
;
A
#
# COMPACT_ATOMS: atom_id res chain seq x y z
N MET A 1 -25.00 9.49 -38.43
CA MET A 1 -25.13 8.15 -37.81
C MET A 1 -23.89 7.95 -36.97
N THR A 2 -23.93 8.28 -35.73
CA THR A 2 -22.80 8.20 -34.80
C THR A 2 -23.08 7.03 -33.88
N THR A 3 -22.34 5.98 -34.05
CA THR A 3 -22.41 4.75 -33.25
C THR A 3 -21.90 5.06 -31.86
N THR A 4 -22.77 5.11 -30.87
CA THR A 4 -22.42 5.04 -29.45
C THR A 4 -21.87 3.62 -29.21
N GLU A 5 -20.57 3.46 -29.24
CA GLU A 5 -19.95 2.25 -28.72
C GLU A 5 -20.14 2.21 -27.20
N ASN A 6 -21.07 1.37 -26.79
CA ASN A 6 -21.08 0.83 -25.44
C ASN A 6 -19.76 0.02 -25.31
N VAL A 7 -18.78 0.60 -24.65
CA VAL A 7 -17.54 -0.13 -24.30
C VAL A 7 -17.93 -1.20 -23.28
N SER A 8 -18.41 -2.33 -23.76
CA SER A 8 -18.40 -3.57 -23.00
C SER A 8 -16.94 -4.01 -22.90
N ILE A 9 -16.37 -3.91 -21.71
CA ILE A 9 -15.05 -4.41 -21.41
C ILE A 9 -15.16 -5.93 -21.38
N PRO A 10 -14.57 -6.69 -22.35
CA PRO A 10 -14.63 -8.14 -22.32
C PRO A 10 -13.90 -8.60 -21.04
N GLY A 11 -14.57 -9.41 -20.22
CA GLY A 11 -13.89 -10.17 -19.18
C GLY A 11 -12.83 -11.06 -19.84
N ALA A 12 -11.57 -10.80 -19.59
CA ALA A 12 -10.50 -11.65 -20.09
C ALA A 12 -10.63 -13.06 -19.47
N PRO A 13 -10.32 -14.14 -20.22
CA PRO A 13 -10.33 -15.50 -19.70
C PRO A 13 -9.39 -15.57 -18.50
N GLY A 14 -9.90 -16.05 -17.38
CA GLY A 14 -9.19 -16.10 -16.12
C GLY A 14 -7.92 -16.94 -16.23
N VAL A 15 -6.78 -16.28 -16.24
CA VAL A 15 -5.52 -16.93 -15.87
C VAL A 15 -5.61 -17.15 -14.38
N ASN A 16 -5.69 -18.39 -13.93
CA ASN A 16 -5.72 -18.71 -12.49
C ASN A 16 -4.46 -18.15 -11.81
N PRO A 17 -4.57 -17.65 -10.58
CA PRO A 17 -3.42 -17.27 -9.77
C PRO A 17 -2.39 -18.41 -9.72
N SER A 18 -1.09 -18.07 -9.76
CA SER A 18 -0.03 -19.04 -9.51
C SER A 18 -0.22 -19.64 -8.10
N ALA A 19 -0.01 -20.94 -7.96
CA ALA A 19 -0.16 -21.63 -6.67
C ALA A 19 0.76 -21.07 -5.55
N ASP A 20 1.91 -20.50 -5.94
CA ASP A 20 2.91 -19.94 -5.02
C ASP A 20 2.73 -18.41 -4.81
N ALA A 21 1.81 -17.78 -5.53
CA ALA A 21 1.57 -16.35 -5.40
C ALA A 21 0.83 -16.00 -4.11
N ILE A 22 1.35 -15.03 -3.37
CA ILE A 22 0.62 -14.40 -2.26
C ILE A 22 -0.34 -13.33 -2.76
N ILE A 23 0.06 -12.59 -3.80
CA ILE A 23 -0.77 -11.62 -4.51
C ILE A 23 -0.77 -11.98 -5.99
N SER A 24 -1.95 -11.93 -6.61
CA SER A 24 -2.09 -12.04 -8.06
C SER A 24 -2.95 -10.90 -8.59
N ILE A 25 -2.45 -10.22 -9.59
CA ILE A 25 -3.16 -9.13 -10.28
C ILE A 25 -3.48 -9.61 -11.69
N ARG A 26 -4.73 -9.44 -12.14
CA ARG A 26 -5.20 -9.92 -13.43
C ARG A 26 -5.97 -8.85 -14.18
N ASN A 27 -5.46 -8.49 -15.37
CA ASN A 27 -6.06 -7.52 -16.30
C ASN A 27 -6.50 -6.23 -15.62
N LEU A 28 -5.70 -5.76 -14.65
CA LEU A 28 -6.03 -4.62 -13.80
C LEU A 28 -6.08 -3.34 -14.64
N ARG A 29 -7.18 -2.59 -14.51
CA ARG A 29 -7.39 -1.31 -15.20
C ARG A 29 -7.86 -0.26 -14.22
N LYS A 30 -7.33 0.95 -14.37
CA LYS A 30 -7.82 2.14 -13.68
C LYS A 30 -7.84 3.31 -14.64
N TRP A 31 -9.04 3.76 -14.94
CA TRP A 31 -9.29 4.89 -15.81
C TRP A 31 -10.00 5.98 -15.02
N TYR A 32 -9.48 7.18 -15.08
CA TYR A 32 -10.08 8.37 -14.45
C TYR A 32 -10.77 9.19 -15.51
N GLN A 33 -12.02 9.55 -15.29
CA GLN A 33 -12.72 10.50 -16.16
C GLN A 33 -12.14 11.89 -15.89
N VAL A 34 -11.50 12.51 -16.88
CA VAL A 34 -10.86 13.82 -16.80
C VAL A 34 -11.58 14.90 -17.59
N GLY A 35 -12.58 14.52 -18.41
CA GLY A 35 -13.40 15.42 -19.18
C GLY A 35 -14.72 14.76 -19.59
N GLY A 36 -15.64 15.58 -20.05
CA GLY A 36 -16.96 15.15 -20.53
C GLY A 36 -17.84 16.37 -20.67
N GLY A 37 -18.72 16.40 -21.69
CA GLY A 37 -19.50 17.57 -22.06
C GLY A 37 -20.34 18.13 -20.91
N PHE A 38 -20.52 19.45 -20.95
CA PHE A 38 -21.44 20.17 -20.08
C PHE A 38 -22.88 19.65 -20.28
N MET A 39 -23.59 19.31 -19.21
CA MET A 39 -24.95 18.71 -19.23
C MET A 39 -25.07 17.29 -19.84
N GLY A 40 -24.00 16.48 -19.85
CA GLY A 40 -24.09 15.09 -20.35
C GLY A 40 -23.98 14.94 -21.87
N PHE A 41 -23.76 16.03 -22.60
CA PHE A 41 -23.54 16.02 -24.05
C PHE A 41 -22.03 16.17 -24.33
N GLY A 42 -21.40 15.15 -24.91
CA GLY A 42 -20.02 15.12 -25.33
C GLY A 42 -19.30 13.82 -24.95
N ASP A 43 -18.23 13.49 -25.67
CA ASP A 43 -17.44 12.29 -25.44
C ASP A 43 -16.73 12.37 -24.09
N LYS A 44 -16.81 11.31 -23.29
CA LYS A 44 -16.08 11.20 -22.03
C LYS A 44 -14.61 10.95 -22.33
N ILE A 45 -13.75 11.81 -21.79
CA ILE A 45 -12.29 11.66 -21.92
C ILE A 45 -11.78 10.94 -20.67
N TYR A 46 -11.02 9.86 -20.87
CA TYR A 46 -10.45 9.06 -19.80
C TYR A 46 -8.93 9.11 -19.82
N LEU A 47 -8.34 9.33 -18.65
CA LEU A 47 -6.92 9.10 -18.40
C LEU A 47 -6.76 7.64 -17.97
N LYS A 48 -6.06 6.85 -18.77
CA LYS A 48 -5.73 5.45 -18.47
C LYS A 48 -4.48 5.39 -17.60
N ALA A 49 -4.66 5.45 -16.29
CA ALA A 49 -3.54 5.42 -15.34
C ALA A 49 -2.95 4.01 -15.17
N VAL A 50 -3.76 2.98 -15.28
CA VAL A 50 -3.36 1.57 -15.35
C VAL A 50 -4.20 0.94 -16.45
N ASP A 51 -3.57 0.23 -17.40
CA ASP A 51 -4.27 -0.36 -18.54
C ASP A 51 -3.75 -1.77 -18.80
N ASP A 52 -4.54 -2.76 -18.43
CA ASP A 52 -4.34 -4.19 -18.68
C ASP A 52 -3.06 -4.80 -18.05
N VAL A 53 -2.85 -4.53 -16.76
CA VAL A 53 -1.67 -5.01 -16.03
C VAL A 53 -1.96 -6.33 -15.32
N SER A 54 -1.07 -7.32 -15.51
CA SER A 54 -1.16 -8.63 -14.86
C SER A 54 0.21 -9.09 -14.38
N PHE A 55 0.32 -9.53 -13.12
CA PHE A 55 1.53 -10.10 -12.54
C PHE A 55 1.23 -10.86 -11.25
N ASP A 56 2.18 -11.67 -10.80
CA ASP A 56 2.15 -12.38 -9.53
C ASP A 56 3.27 -11.90 -8.62
N ILE A 57 3.00 -11.83 -7.33
CA ILE A 57 3.97 -11.62 -6.27
C ILE A 57 4.05 -12.93 -5.50
N GLU A 58 5.21 -13.59 -5.57
CA GLU A 58 5.44 -14.86 -4.89
C GLU A 58 5.73 -14.66 -3.40
N ARG A 59 5.44 -15.69 -2.60
CA ARG A 59 5.77 -15.70 -1.17
C ARG A 59 7.28 -15.61 -0.96
N ASN A 60 7.70 -14.84 0.04
CA ASN A 60 9.11 -14.67 0.42
C ASN A 60 10.01 -14.18 -0.72
N LYS A 61 9.44 -13.47 -1.69
CA LYS A 61 10.17 -12.86 -2.80
C LYS A 61 10.01 -11.35 -2.79
N THR A 62 11.00 -10.66 -3.32
CA THR A 62 10.91 -9.23 -3.63
C THR A 62 10.46 -9.06 -5.07
N PHE A 63 9.40 -8.29 -5.27
CA PHE A 63 8.88 -7.92 -6.60
C PHE A 63 9.14 -6.43 -6.86
N GLY A 64 9.81 -6.10 -7.95
CA GLY A 64 10.11 -4.73 -8.35
C GLY A 64 9.18 -4.23 -9.45
N LEU A 65 8.36 -3.21 -9.17
CA LEU A 65 7.56 -2.51 -10.18
C LEU A 65 8.35 -1.28 -10.67
N VAL A 66 8.89 -1.35 -11.87
CA VAL A 66 9.77 -0.33 -12.47
C VAL A 66 9.06 0.38 -13.62
N GLY A 67 9.32 1.66 -13.78
CA GLY A 67 8.77 2.48 -14.86
C GLY A 67 9.02 3.97 -14.63
N GLU A 68 8.80 4.79 -15.66
CA GLU A 68 8.96 6.23 -15.60
C GLU A 68 8.03 6.91 -14.58
N SER A 69 8.31 8.16 -14.24
CA SER A 69 7.40 8.94 -13.39
C SER A 69 6.04 9.10 -14.08
N GLY A 70 4.96 8.89 -13.34
CA GLY A 70 3.59 8.98 -13.88
C GLY A 70 3.10 7.75 -14.65
N CYS A 71 3.87 6.67 -14.80
CA CYS A 71 3.43 5.46 -15.52
C CYS A 71 2.41 4.58 -14.76
N GLY A 72 1.93 5.02 -13.59
CA GLY A 72 0.86 4.32 -12.85
C GLY A 72 1.33 3.45 -11.68
N LYS A 73 2.62 3.46 -11.28
CA LYS A 73 3.14 2.66 -10.14
C LYS A 73 2.36 2.90 -8.84
N THR A 74 2.27 4.15 -8.41
CA THR A 74 1.52 4.55 -7.19
C THR A 74 0.03 4.23 -7.32
N THR A 75 -0.55 4.36 -8.51
CA THR A 75 -1.95 3.98 -8.75
C THR A 75 -2.14 2.47 -8.60
N THR A 76 -1.25 1.67 -9.17
CA THR A 76 -1.26 0.20 -9.01
C THR A 76 -1.14 -0.18 -7.54
N LEU A 77 -0.25 0.49 -6.80
CA LEU A 77 -0.10 0.28 -5.36
C LEU A 77 -1.38 0.63 -4.58
N LYS A 78 -2.01 1.76 -4.87
CA LYS A 78 -3.28 2.16 -4.23
C LYS A 78 -4.41 1.17 -4.49
N LEU A 79 -4.48 0.63 -5.71
CA LEU A 79 -5.42 -0.43 -6.08
C LEU A 79 -5.15 -1.70 -5.28
N LEU A 80 -3.88 -2.13 -5.20
CA LEU A 80 -3.45 -3.29 -4.41
C LEU A 80 -3.84 -3.15 -2.94
N LEU A 81 -3.67 -1.97 -2.35
CA LEU A 81 -4.03 -1.70 -0.95
C LEU A 81 -5.53 -1.52 -0.71
N GLY A 82 -6.35 -1.56 -1.76
CA GLY A 82 -7.78 -1.31 -1.68
C GLY A 82 -8.14 0.14 -1.31
N LEU A 83 -7.21 1.09 -1.51
CA LEU A 83 -7.43 2.53 -1.33
C LEU A 83 -8.19 3.13 -2.50
N GLU A 84 -8.14 2.46 -3.65
CA GLU A 84 -8.93 2.79 -4.84
C GLU A 84 -9.58 1.54 -5.41
N THR A 85 -10.72 1.73 -6.09
CA THR A 85 -11.42 0.64 -6.77
C THR A 85 -10.96 0.56 -8.23
N PRO A 86 -10.62 -0.61 -8.75
CA PRO A 86 -10.28 -0.78 -10.16
C PRO A 86 -11.48 -0.49 -11.06
N THR A 87 -11.23 -0.02 -12.28
CA THR A 87 -12.25 0.11 -13.33
C THR A 87 -12.59 -1.26 -13.90
N ALA A 88 -11.61 -2.15 -14.03
CA ALA A 88 -11.76 -3.55 -14.42
C ALA A 88 -10.56 -4.38 -13.93
N GLY A 89 -10.69 -5.71 -14.02
CA GLY A 89 -9.68 -6.66 -13.54
C GLY A 89 -9.84 -6.98 -12.07
N ASN A 90 -9.01 -7.91 -11.58
CA ASN A 90 -9.14 -8.48 -10.25
C ASN A 90 -7.79 -8.51 -9.53
N ILE A 91 -7.85 -8.42 -8.22
CA ILE A 91 -6.72 -8.59 -7.30
C ILE A 91 -7.05 -9.76 -6.39
N TYR A 92 -6.16 -10.74 -6.36
CA TYR A 92 -6.30 -11.92 -5.51
C TYR A 92 -5.24 -11.87 -4.41
N TYR A 93 -5.66 -12.18 -3.19
CA TYR A 93 -4.79 -12.41 -2.04
C TYR A 93 -4.97 -13.86 -1.59
N GLU A 94 -3.88 -14.62 -1.57
CA GLU A 94 -3.88 -16.07 -1.24
C GLU A 94 -4.93 -16.86 -2.05
N GLY A 95 -5.16 -16.48 -3.31
CA GLY A 95 -6.09 -17.12 -4.23
C GLY A 95 -7.54 -16.64 -4.13
N GLU A 96 -7.91 -15.82 -3.14
CA GLU A 96 -9.26 -15.26 -2.96
C GLU A 96 -9.34 -13.85 -3.56
N ASP A 97 -10.39 -13.56 -4.33
CA ASP A 97 -10.61 -12.22 -4.90
C ASP A 97 -10.94 -11.20 -3.79
N VAL A 98 -10.08 -10.20 -3.64
CA VAL A 98 -10.20 -9.14 -2.61
C VAL A 98 -11.53 -8.39 -2.71
N ALA A 99 -12.09 -8.22 -3.91
CA ALA A 99 -13.37 -7.52 -4.10
C ALA A 99 -14.54 -8.27 -3.46
N THR A 100 -14.53 -9.60 -3.53
CA THR A 100 -15.62 -10.49 -3.08
C THR A 100 -15.40 -11.09 -1.69
N MET A 101 -14.20 -10.88 -1.11
CA MET A 101 -13.88 -11.37 0.24
C MET A 101 -14.96 -10.99 1.27
N SER A 102 -15.16 -11.87 2.22
CA SER A 102 -15.95 -11.61 3.42
C SER A 102 -15.36 -10.45 4.25
N LYS A 103 -16.13 -9.91 5.18
CA LYS A 103 -15.63 -8.86 6.11
C LYS A 103 -14.40 -9.33 6.89
N ALA A 104 -14.38 -10.59 7.31
CA ALA A 104 -13.24 -11.20 8.00
C ALA A 104 -12.01 -11.32 7.07
N GLY A 105 -12.20 -11.80 5.83
CA GLY A 105 -11.14 -11.89 4.82
C GLY A 105 -10.54 -10.51 4.50
N LYS A 106 -11.38 -9.48 4.32
CA LYS A 106 -10.90 -8.09 4.13
C LYS A 106 -10.13 -7.55 5.33
N SER A 107 -10.51 -7.93 6.54
CA SER A 107 -9.76 -7.55 7.76
C SER A 107 -8.39 -8.22 7.79
N GLU A 108 -8.33 -9.53 7.49
CA GLU A 108 -7.06 -10.26 7.42
C GLU A 108 -6.16 -9.74 6.29
N PHE A 109 -6.70 -9.48 5.10
CA PHE A 109 -5.97 -8.85 4.01
C PHE A 109 -5.32 -7.54 4.44
N ARG A 110 -6.07 -6.64 5.09
CA ARG A 110 -5.53 -5.35 5.56
C ARG A 110 -4.47 -5.50 6.65
N ARG A 111 -4.53 -6.54 7.47
CA ARG A 111 -3.48 -6.85 8.45
C ARG A 111 -2.21 -7.38 7.79
N SER A 112 -2.39 -8.22 6.79
CA SER A 112 -1.31 -8.93 6.10
C SER A 112 -0.60 -8.11 5.04
N VAL A 113 -1.26 -7.09 4.47
CA VAL A 113 -0.69 -6.24 3.42
C VAL A 113 -0.59 -4.81 3.96
N GLN A 114 0.62 -4.36 4.19
CA GLN A 114 0.94 -3.03 4.72
C GLN A 114 1.73 -2.21 3.73
N ALA A 115 1.75 -0.89 3.89
CA ALA A 115 2.44 0.00 2.97
C ALA A 115 3.31 1.03 3.68
N VAL A 116 4.42 1.39 3.01
CA VAL A 116 5.24 2.55 3.35
C VAL A 116 5.25 3.47 2.13
N PHE A 117 4.68 4.67 2.29
CA PHE A 117 4.58 5.66 1.22
C PHE A 117 5.82 6.56 1.14
N GLN A 118 6.00 7.16 -0.01
CA GLN A 118 7.15 8.00 -0.39
C GLN A 118 7.35 9.20 0.55
N ASP A 119 6.27 9.87 0.97
CA ASP A 119 6.35 11.05 1.83
C ASP A 119 6.09 10.72 3.30
N PRO A 120 7.15 10.65 4.13
CA PRO A 120 6.99 10.41 5.55
C PRO A 120 6.32 11.57 6.31
N TRP A 121 6.27 12.79 5.75
CA TRP A 121 5.61 13.93 6.38
C TRP A 121 4.09 13.80 6.34
N SER A 122 3.55 13.48 5.17
CA SER A 122 2.10 13.34 5.00
C SER A 122 1.56 12.05 5.62
N SER A 123 2.42 11.04 5.82
CA SER A 123 2.03 9.72 6.33
C SER A 123 1.90 9.64 7.85
N LEU A 124 2.50 10.59 8.60
CA LEU A 124 2.48 10.61 10.05
C LEU A 124 1.64 11.80 10.56
N ASN A 125 0.67 11.53 11.44
CA ASN A 125 -0.11 12.59 12.06
C ASN A 125 0.77 13.44 13.00
N PRO A 126 1.03 14.74 12.70
CA PRO A 126 1.96 15.55 13.47
C PRO A 126 1.47 15.87 14.90
N ARG A 127 0.20 15.62 15.19
CA ARG A 127 -0.42 15.86 16.51
C ARG A 127 -0.38 14.63 17.41
N MET A 128 0.06 13.49 16.89
CA MET A 128 0.17 12.24 17.65
C MET A 128 1.62 11.99 18.05
N ARG A 129 1.81 11.39 19.23
CA ARG A 129 3.14 10.90 19.65
C ARG A 129 3.51 9.64 18.89
N VAL A 130 4.80 9.39 18.70
CA VAL A 130 5.31 8.22 17.96
C VAL A 130 4.73 6.92 18.51
N ARG A 131 4.63 6.77 19.83
CA ARG A 131 4.00 5.58 20.45
C ARG A 131 2.57 5.33 19.97
N SER A 132 1.80 6.39 19.77
CA SER A 132 0.41 6.28 19.31
C SER A 132 0.35 5.99 17.81
N ILE A 133 1.25 6.58 17.01
CA ILE A 133 1.34 6.34 15.56
C ILE A 133 1.70 4.89 15.26
N VAL A 134 2.73 4.35 15.94
CA VAL A 134 3.19 2.97 15.74
C VAL A 134 2.23 1.96 16.39
N GLY A 135 1.60 2.34 17.51
CA GLY A 135 0.66 1.50 18.26
C GLY A 135 -0.74 1.44 17.65
N GLU A 136 -1.16 2.44 16.87
CA GLU A 136 -2.52 2.53 16.29
C GLU A 136 -2.97 1.25 15.57
N PRO A 137 -2.17 0.64 14.67
CA PRO A 137 -2.56 -0.62 14.03
C PRO A 137 -2.79 -1.75 15.04
N LEU A 138 -2.00 -1.81 16.12
CA LEU A 138 -2.14 -2.82 17.17
C LEU A 138 -3.43 -2.61 17.97
N GLU A 139 -3.77 -1.36 18.31
CA GLU A 139 -5.00 -1.02 19.03
C GLU A 139 -6.25 -1.37 18.23
N ILE A 140 -6.22 -1.17 16.90
CA ILE A 140 -7.38 -1.40 16.03
C ILE A 140 -7.54 -2.90 15.67
N ALA A 141 -6.44 -3.59 15.41
CA ALA A 141 -6.47 -4.92 14.78
C ALA A 141 -6.14 -6.07 15.74
N THR A 142 -5.85 -5.82 17.01
CA THR A 142 -5.49 -6.87 17.98
C THR A 142 -6.26 -6.72 19.29
N THR A 143 -6.16 -7.75 20.14
CA THR A 143 -6.69 -7.75 21.51
C THR A 143 -5.61 -7.47 22.56
N MET A 144 -4.46 -6.91 22.15
CA MET A 144 -3.34 -6.59 23.04
C MET A 144 -3.72 -5.55 24.08
N THR A 145 -3.25 -5.74 25.30
CA THR A 145 -3.36 -4.72 26.36
C THR A 145 -2.47 -3.52 26.07
N LYS A 146 -2.75 -2.37 26.69
CA LYS A 146 -1.92 -1.17 26.54
C LYS A 146 -0.45 -1.41 26.93
N GLY A 147 -0.18 -2.25 27.92
CA GLY A 147 1.18 -2.63 28.30
C GLY A 147 1.89 -3.44 27.22
N GLN A 148 1.21 -4.44 26.64
CA GLN A 148 1.75 -5.23 25.55
C GLN A 148 2.01 -4.38 24.29
N ILE A 149 1.11 -3.45 23.96
CA ILE A 149 1.30 -2.52 22.85
C ILE A 149 2.53 -1.62 23.13
N ALA A 150 2.68 -1.10 24.33
CA ALA A 150 3.83 -0.26 24.67
C ALA A 150 5.17 -1.01 24.53
N THR A 151 5.23 -2.27 24.99
CA THR A 151 6.40 -3.13 24.81
C THR A 151 6.67 -3.36 23.31
N ARG A 152 5.66 -3.80 22.55
CA ARG A 152 5.83 -4.06 21.11
C ARG A 152 6.26 -2.79 20.34
N VAL A 153 5.74 -1.62 20.67
CA VAL A 153 6.18 -0.34 20.09
C VAL A 153 7.65 -0.08 20.40
N GLY A 154 8.10 -0.32 21.63
CA GLY A 154 9.52 -0.20 22.00
C GLY A 154 10.42 -1.12 21.17
N ASP A 155 10.01 -2.38 21.00
CA ASP A 155 10.72 -3.36 20.17
C ASP A 155 10.80 -2.90 18.71
N LEU A 156 9.69 -2.48 18.12
CA LEU A 156 9.62 -1.99 16.73
C LEU A 156 10.50 -0.76 16.50
N LEU A 157 10.56 0.17 17.45
CA LEU A 157 11.46 1.32 17.37
C LEU A 157 12.92 0.84 17.37
N SER A 158 13.28 -0.09 18.26
CA SER A 158 14.62 -0.69 18.30
C SER A 158 14.96 -1.41 17.01
N GLU A 159 14.06 -2.26 16.50
CA GLU A 159 14.21 -2.99 15.23
C GLU A 159 14.49 -2.03 14.06
N THR A 160 13.85 -0.85 14.07
CA THR A 160 14.04 0.19 13.04
C THR A 160 15.21 1.16 13.34
N GLY A 161 16.02 0.88 14.36
CA GLY A 161 17.20 1.67 14.72
C GLY A 161 16.86 3.02 15.37
N LEU A 162 15.70 3.13 16.03
CA LEU A 162 15.29 4.25 16.84
C LEU A 162 15.39 3.88 18.33
N ASN A 163 15.61 4.89 19.17
CA ASN A 163 15.65 4.68 20.61
C ASN A 163 14.20 4.58 21.17
N PRO A 164 13.85 3.51 21.92
CA PRO A 164 12.51 3.37 22.53
C PRO A 164 12.06 4.56 23.37
N TYR A 165 12.98 5.27 24.03
CA TYR A 165 12.65 6.50 24.79
C TYR A 165 12.06 7.61 23.91
N GLN A 166 12.32 7.59 22.60
CA GLN A 166 11.77 8.53 21.64
C GLN A 166 10.28 8.29 21.33
N ALA A 167 9.67 7.21 21.84
CA ALA A 167 8.25 6.91 21.66
C ALA A 167 7.32 8.04 22.13
N ASN A 168 7.78 8.87 23.08
CA ASN A 168 7.00 9.98 23.61
C ASN A 168 7.12 11.29 22.82
N LEU A 169 8.03 11.36 21.86
CA LEU A 169 8.25 12.52 20.99
C LEU A 169 7.19 12.61 19.89
N TYR A 170 7.09 13.79 19.28
CA TYR A 170 6.23 14.05 18.14
C TYR A 170 7.02 13.97 16.82
N PRO A 171 6.36 13.71 15.67
CA PRO A 171 7.04 13.59 14.38
C PRO A 171 7.93 14.78 14.01
N HIS A 172 7.56 16.00 14.38
CA HIS A 172 8.35 17.20 14.08
C HIS A 172 9.70 17.27 14.80
N GLU A 173 9.90 16.47 15.85
CA GLU A 173 11.15 16.38 16.61
C GLU A 173 12.16 15.41 15.97
N PHE A 174 11.82 14.78 14.82
CA PHE A 174 12.65 13.80 14.11
C PHE A 174 13.13 14.31 12.77
N SER A 175 14.30 13.84 12.32
CA SER A 175 14.78 14.03 10.96
C SER A 175 13.91 13.27 9.95
N GLY A 176 14.02 13.61 8.65
CA GLY A 176 13.30 12.91 7.59
C GLY A 176 13.54 11.40 7.59
N GLY A 177 14.80 10.97 7.74
CA GLY A 177 15.15 9.55 7.82
C GLY A 177 14.62 8.85 9.06
N GLN A 178 14.56 9.54 10.20
CA GLN A 178 13.94 8.98 11.41
C GLN A 178 12.43 8.86 11.26
N ARG A 179 11.75 9.80 10.61
CA ARG A 179 10.31 9.68 10.30
C ARG A 179 10.02 8.51 9.37
N GLN A 180 10.88 8.28 8.38
CA GLN A 180 10.75 7.10 7.52
C GLN A 180 10.83 5.81 8.33
N ARG A 181 11.76 5.72 9.31
CA ARG A 181 11.88 4.57 10.22
C ARG A 181 10.64 4.40 11.09
N ILE A 182 10.00 5.48 11.54
CA ILE A 182 8.72 5.44 12.25
C ILE A 182 7.62 4.89 11.33
N GLY A 183 7.56 5.31 10.07
CA GLY A 183 6.63 4.77 9.07
C GLY A 183 6.82 3.28 8.84
N ILE A 184 8.06 2.81 8.78
CA ILE A 184 8.39 1.39 8.65
C ILE A 184 8.01 0.63 9.94
N ALA A 185 8.33 1.17 11.12
CA ALA A 185 7.92 0.56 12.40
C ALA A 185 6.40 0.38 12.49
N ARG A 186 5.62 1.39 12.04
CA ARG A 186 4.16 1.30 11.95
C ARG A 186 3.71 0.19 10.98
N ALA A 187 4.32 0.10 9.81
CA ALA A 187 3.97 -0.93 8.82
C ALA A 187 4.30 -2.34 9.34
N LEU A 188 5.37 -2.50 10.10
CA LEU A 188 5.76 -3.79 10.71
C LEU A 188 4.92 -4.18 11.94
N ALA A 189 4.11 -3.27 12.49
CA ALA A 189 3.42 -3.48 13.76
C ALA A 189 2.56 -4.77 13.78
N LEU A 190 1.85 -5.05 12.70
CA LEU A 190 0.97 -6.21 12.56
C LEU A 190 1.67 -7.47 12.04
N ASN A 191 3.00 -7.45 11.91
CA ASN A 191 3.78 -8.55 11.33
C ASN A 191 3.23 -8.98 9.95
N PRO A 192 3.20 -8.07 8.96
CA PRO A 192 2.54 -8.30 7.69
C PRO A 192 3.25 -9.38 6.85
N LYS A 193 2.49 -10.06 5.99
CA LYS A 193 3.02 -11.01 5.01
C LYS A 193 3.55 -10.31 3.74
N VAL A 194 3.05 -9.10 3.46
CA VAL A 194 3.45 -8.28 2.31
C VAL A 194 3.66 -6.83 2.77
N ILE A 195 4.79 -6.26 2.40
CA ILE A 195 5.05 -4.83 2.58
C ILE A 195 5.21 -4.20 1.20
N ALA A 196 4.33 -3.29 0.89
CA ALA A 196 4.37 -2.52 -0.36
C ALA A 196 5.11 -1.19 -0.10
N LEU A 197 6.13 -0.93 -0.90
CA LEU A 197 7.04 0.20 -0.72
C LEU A 197 6.92 1.15 -1.93
N ASP A 198 6.48 2.38 -1.71
CA ASP A 198 6.44 3.43 -2.74
C ASP A 198 7.64 4.34 -2.54
N GLU A 199 8.74 4.09 -3.26
CA GLU A 199 9.99 4.85 -3.21
C GLU A 199 10.50 5.14 -1.77
N PRO A 200 10.58 4.14 -0.88
CA PRO A 200 10.76 4.34 0.57
C PRO A 200 12.08 4.99 0.97
N VAL A 201 13.01 5.15 0.03
CA VAL A 201 14.37 5.67 0.28
C VAL A 201 14.77 6.82 -0.64
N SER A 202 13.87 7.32 -1.48
CA SER A 202 14.18 8.35 -2.50
C SER A 202 14.68 9.66 -1.89
N ALA A 203 14.13 10.07 -0.75
CA ALA A 203 14.46 11.31 -0.04
C ALA A 203 15.53 11.13 1.07
N LEU A 204 16.22 9.98 1.15
CA LEU A 204 17.16 9.67 2.21
C LEU A 204 18.63 9.74 1.74
N ASP A 205 19.52 10.12 2.66
CA ASP A 205 20.95 10.05 2.45
C ASP A 205 21.43 8.61 2.21
N VAL A 206 22.52 8.45 1.46
CA VAL A 206 23.05 7.13 1.03
C VAL A 206 23.28 6.18 2.21
N SER A 207 23.83 6.67 3.32
CA SER A 207 24.10 5.86 4.52
C SER A 207 22.82 5.35 5.19
N ILE A 208 21.80 6.20 5.29
CA ILE A 208 20.50 5.86 5.86
C ILE A 208 19.73 4.91 4.93
N ARG A 209 19.84 5.13 3.61
CA ARG A 209 19.24 4.26 2.60
C ARG A 209 19.70 2.82 2.75
N ALA A 210 21.01 2.58 2.88
CA ALA A 210 21.55 1.24 3.06
C ALA A 210 21.00 0.57 4.34
N GLN A 211 20.89 1.31 5.44
CA GLN A 211 20.36 0.78 6.70
C GLN A 211 18.87 0.39 6.57
N ILE A 212 18.07 1.21 5.89
CA ILE A 212 16.65 0.91 5.65
C ILE A 212 16.48 -0.30 4.73
N MET A 213 17.29 -0.39 3.67
CA MET A 213 17.24 -1.54 2.75
C MET A 213 17.64 -2.86 3.44
N ASN A 214 18.62 -2.82 4.33
CA ASN A 214 19.01 -4.00 5.11
C ASN A 214 17.96 -4.40 6.16
N LEU A 215 17.17 -3.45 6.66
CA LEU A 215 16.07 -3.73 7.58
C LEU A 215 14.92 -4.44 6.87
N LEU A 216 14.59 -4.01 5.63
CA LEU A 216 13.49 -4.54 4.82
C LEU A 216 13.83 -5.90 4.21
#